data_4289a00e8af83a2f8cb2691c2b5703bc
#
_entry.id   4289a00e8af83a2f8cb2691c2b5703bc
#
_cell.length_a   1.000
_cell.length_b   1.000
_cell.length_c   1.000
_cell.angle_alpha   90.00
_cell.angle_beta   90.00
_cell.angle_gamma   90.00
#
_symmetry.space_group_name_H-M   'P 1'
#
loop_
_entity.id
_entity.type
_entity.pdbx_description
1 polymer ?
#
loop_
_entity_poly.entity_id
_entity_poly.type
_entity_poly.pdbx_seq_one_letter_code
_entity_poly.pdbx_strand_id
1 'polypeptide(L)'
;MATVLVTAAGAPGCPRLIRALREAGHTVVGTDANPRSAGSRLCDRFAVVPRGDDPGFIPAMQAAAAELGADVVFPTSSSEIVAWSRARDDFGLPVLAGPAAGVEAASDKAETFRLADRAGVPHPRTIEVDDPDAFAAAVREFGYPERRVVMKPTQAKGSRGFRIIDPTADRRRWLLESRPGEAAPERLEDVLELLGQGSFPAYIVQEFLDGPEETVDAICLGGEMLLPMTRTREALRAGLAMDFTLLDRPQEEAHSARLSEVLAADYFLSVQFKGGKLMEINPRVSTIVYTPEINPPALAVGLALGTTDPDELRRLRPRVPIGRRAIRYFDQVEFA
;
A
#
# COMPACT_ATOMS: atom_id res chain seq x y z
N MET A 1 -6.00 -24.86 10.87
CA MET A 1 -6.84 -23.88 11.60
C MET A 1 -5.93 -23.14 12.57
N ALA A 2 -5.93 -21.82 12.61
CA ALA A 2 -5.05 -21.00 13.44
C ALA A 2 -5.80 -19.74 13.90
N THR A 3 -5.34 -19.09 14.97
CA THR A 3 -5.81 -17.79 15.44
C THR A 3 -4.96 -16.70 14.80
N VAL A 4 -5.54 -15.92 13.90
CA VAL A 4 -4.86 -14.87 13.15
C VAL A 4 -5.12 -13.51 13.79
N LEU A 5 -4.07 -12.82 14.22
CA LEU A 5 -4.14 -11.46 14.77
C LEU A 5 -4.05 -10.44 13.64
N VAL A 6 -5.17 -9.86 13.27
CA VAL A 6 -5.25 -8.77 12.27
C VAL A 6 -5.04 -7.44 12.98
N THR A 7 -4.00 -6.71 12.61
CA THR A 7 -3.69 -5.40 13.21
C THR A 7 -4.32 -4.26 12.43
N ALA A 8 -4.49 -3.08 13.05
CA ALA A 8 -5.25 -1.96 12.48
C ALA A 8 -6.57 -2.43 11.85
N ALA A 9 -7.31 -3.27 12.57
CA ALA A 9 -8.48 -4.01 12.09
C ALA A 9 -9.64 -3.10 11.64
N GLY A 10 -9.57 -1.80 11.92
CA GLY A 10 -10.48 -0.77 11.41
C GLY A 10 -10.14 -0.25 10.02
N ALA A 11 -9.03 -0.68 9.41
CA ALA A 11 -8.68 -0.24 8.06
C ALA A 11 -9.74 -0.69 7.03
N PRO A 12 -10.02 0.12 5.99
CA PRO A 12 -11.13 -0.14 5.05
C PRO A 12 -11.07 -1.48 4.32
N GLY A 13 -9.88 -2.10 4.20
CA GLY A 13 -9.70 -3.43 3.61
C GLY A 13 -10.02 -4.59 4.56
N CYS A 14 -10.01 -4.35 5.87
CA CYS A 14 -10.11 -5.40 6.89
C CYS A 14 -11.44 -6.18 6.91
N PRO A 15 -12.61 -5.60 6.67
CA PRO A 15 -13.84 -6.39 6.68
C PRO A 15 -13.81 -7.59 5.73
N ARG A 16 -13.30 -7.40 4.51
CA ARG A 16 -13.18 -8.51 3.55
C ARG A 16 -12.03 -9.47 3.91
N LEU A 17 -10.91 -8.93 4.44
CA LEU A 17 -9.80 -9.73 4.94
C LEU A 17 -10.26 -10.68 6.04
N ILE A 18 -10.93 -10.15 7.08
CA ILE A 18 -11.46 -10.93 8.21
C ILE A 18 -12.39 -12.02 7.70
N ARG A 19 -13.30 -11.68 6.79
CA ARG A 19 -14.21 -12.65 6.19
C ARG A 19 -13.46 -13.75 5.44
N ALA A 20 -12.44 -13.39 4.65
CA ALA A 20 -11.65 -14.36 3.89
C ALA A 20 -10.89 -15.35 4.77
N LEU A 21 -10.33 -14.88 5.88
CA LEU A 21 -9.67 -15.74 6.87
C LEU A 21 -10.66 -16.69 7.55
N ARG A 22 -11.85 -16.21 7.91
CA ARG A 22 -12.92 -17.06 8.47
C ARG A 22 -13.45 -18.09 7.48
N GLU A 23 -13.62 -17.70 6.20
CA GLU A 23 -14.01 -18.62 5.11
C GLU A 23 -12.98 -19.76 4.94
N ALA A 24 -11.72 -19.50 5.29
CA ALA A 24 -10.65 -20.51 5.31
C ALA A 24 -10.55 -21.31 6.64
N GLY A 25 -11.47 -21.08 7.59
CA GLY A 25 -11.54 -21.82 8.86
C GLY A 25 -10.62 -21.28 9.96
N HIS A 26 -10.07 -20.07 9.84
CA HIS A 26 -9.29 -19.44 10.89
C HIS A 26 -10.17 -18.70 11.90
N THR A 27 -9.75 -18.68 13.17
CA THR A 27 -10.24 -17.73 14.18
C THR A 27 -9.54 -16.39 13.92
N VAL A 28 -10.30 -15.28 13.93
CA VAL A 28 -9.73 -13.94 13.63
C VAL A 28 -9.87 -13.05 14.84
N VAL A 29 -8.75 -12.70 15.45
CA VAL A 29 -8.68 -11.71 16.53
C VAL A 29 -8.10 -10.40 16.00
N GLY A 30 -8.46 -9.28 16.61
CA GLY A 30 -8.11 -7.98 16.05
C GLY A 30 -7.53 -7.01 17.07
N THR A 31 -6.71 -6.07 16.57
CA THR A 31 -6.28 -4.90 17.34
C THR A 31 -6.44 -3.61 16.53
N ASP A 32 -6.70 -2.50 17.22
CA ASP A 32 -6.73 -1.16 16.63
C ASP A 32 -6.50 -0.13 17.73
N ALA A 33 -6.03 1.07 17.36
CA ALA A 33 -5.93 2.20 18.29
C ALA A 33 -7.30 2.85 18.57
N ASN A 34 -8.28 2.63 17.67
CA ASN A 34 -9.64 3.13 17.84
C ASN A 34 -10.54 2.01 18.39
N PRO A 35 -11.04 2.11 19.65
CA PRO A 35 -11.93 1.12 20.23
C PRO A 35 -13.28 0.99 19.49
N ARG A 36 -13.65 1.99 18.69
CA ARG A 36 -14.86 2.00 17.86
C ARG A 36 -14.57 1.68 16.40
N SER A 37 -13.47 1.01 16.10
CA SER A 37 -13.21 0.54 14.73
C SER A 37 -14.15 -0.60 14.35
N ALA A 38 -14.46 -0.74 13.05
CA ALA A 38 -15.29 -1.86 12.57
C ALA A 38 -14.71 -3.21 12.97
N GLY A 39 -13.38 -3.34 13.04
CA GLY A 39 -12.68 -4.54 13.49
C GLY A 39 -13.11 -5.02 14.88
N SER A 40 -13.46 -4.10 15.80
CA SER A 40 -13.91 -4.45 17.14
C SER A 40 -15.23 -5.24 17.17
N ARG A 41 -16.00 -5.23 16.07
CA ARG A 41 -17.25 -6.00 15.92
C ARG A 41 -17.14 -7.13 14.92
N LEU A 42 -16.14 -7.08 14.06
CA LEU A 42 -15.95 -8.11 13.03
C LEU A 42 -15.01 -9.24 13.49
N CYS A 43 -14.08 -8.96 14.41
CA CYS A 43 -13.19 -9.99 14.97
C CYS A 43 -13.88 -10.79 16.09
N ASP A 44 -13.42 -12.01 16.32
CA ASP A 44 -13.95 -12.90 17.38
C ASP A 44 -13.60 -12.38 18.77
N ARG A 45 -12.41 -11.78 18.92
CA ARG A 45 -11.93 -11.04 20.08
C ARG A 45 -11.16 -9.81 19.62
N PHE A 46 -11.07 -8.79 20.46
CA PHE A 46 -10.46 -7.52 20.08
C PHE A 46 -9.76 -6.87 21.28
N ALA A 47 -8.60 -6.24 21.05
CA ALA A 47 -7.88 -5.44 22.01
C ALA A 47 -7.52 -4.06 21.46
N VAL A 48 -7.52 -3.04 22.32
CA VAL A 48 -7.07 -1.70 21.97
C VAL A 48 -5.58 -1.58 22.26
N VAL A 49 -4.83 -1.07 21.27
CA VAL A 49 -3.37 -0.91 21.34
C VAL A 49 -2.97 0.49 20.91
N PRO A 50 -1.78 0.97 21.25
CA PRO A 50 -1.25 2.23 20.71
C PRO A 50 -1.15 2.20 19.18
N ARG A 51 -0.95 3.37 18.57
CA ARG A 51 -0.71 3.50 17.13
C ARG A 51 0.65 2.89 16.78
N GLY A 52 0.82 2.45 15.54
CA GLY A 52 2.06 1.83 15.03
C GLY A 52 3.30 2.75 15.02
N ASP A 53 3.13 4.06 15.22
CA ASP A 53 4.19 5.05 15.37
C ASP A 53 4.54 5.36 16.85
N ASP A 54 3.84 4.73 17.80
CA ASP A 54 4.10 4.87 19.25
C ASP A 54 5.25 3.93 19.67
N PRO A 55 6.22 4.41 20.48
CA PRO A 55 7.29 3.55 21.01
C PRO A 55 6.82 2.33 21.81
N GLY A 56 5.65 2.43 22.45
CA GLY A 56 5.02 1.32 23.20
C GLY A 56 4.25 0.32 22.33
N PHE A 57 4.21 0.50 20.99
CA PHE A 57 3.39 -0.32 20.10
C PHE A 57 3.76 -1.81 20.15
N ILE A 58 5.01 -2.17 19.91
CA ILE A 58 5.44 -3.59 19.86
C ILE A 58 5.26 -4.29 21.23
N PRO A 59 5.65 -3.71 22.37
CA PRO A 59 5.34 -4.31 23.68
C PRO A 59 3.83 -4.51 23.93
N ALA A 60 2.99 -3.54 23.56
CA ALA A 60 1.54 -3.67 23.69
C ALA A 60 0.99 -4.78 22.78
N MET A 61 1.54 -4.92 21.56
CA MET A 61 1.17 -5.99 20.65
C MET A 61 1.58 -7.38 21.15
N GLN A 62 2.72 -7.51 21.83
CA GLN A 62 3.13 -8.78 22.48
C GLN A 62 2.13 -9.19 23.56
N ALA A 63 1.73 -8.24 24.43
CA ALA A 63 0.72 -8.49 25.45
C ALA A 63 -0.64 -8.87 24.84
N ALA A 64 -1.10 -8.13 23.81
CA ALA A 64 -2.36 -8.41 23.12
C ALA A 64 -2.34 -9.76 22.39
N ALA A 65 -1.24 -10.11 21.74
CA ALA A 65 -1.10 -11.40 21.05
C ALA A 65 -1.20 -12.58 22.02
N ALA A 66 -0.55 -12.47 23.19
CA ALA A 66 -0.61 -13.47 24.25
C ALA A 66 -2.04 -13.57 24.84
N GLU A 67 -2.67 -12.43 25.18
CA GLU A 67 -4.03 -12.37 25.71
C GLU A 67 -5.06 -12.96 24.73
N LEU A 68 -4.94 -12.65 23.45
CA LEU A 68 -5.86 -13.08 22.40
C LEU A 68 -5.58 -14.50 21.91
N GLY A 69 -4.45 -15.11 22.30
CA GLY A 69 -4.05 -16.46 21.90
C GLY A 69 -3.72 -16.56 20.41
N ALA A 70 -2.99 -15.57 19.88
CA ALA A 70 -2.63 -15.53 18.47
C ALA A 70 -1.54 -16.56 18.13
N ASP A 71 -1.65 -17.17 16.94
CA ASP A 71 -0.64 -18.03 16.33
C ASP A 71 0.22 -17.32 15.29
N VAL A 72 -0.31 -16.24 14.70
CA VAL A 72 0.33 -15.47 13.62
C VAL A 72 -0.17 -14.03 13.59
N VAL A 73 0.69 -13.09 13.24
CA VAL A 73 0.35 -11.65 13.12
C VAL A 73 0.21 -11.23 11.66
N PHE A 74 -0.89 -10.57 11.34
CA PHE A 74 -1.21 -10.06 10.01
C PHE A 74 -1.29 -8.53 9.99
N PRO A 75 -0.16 -7.81 9.72
CA PRO A 75 -0.15 -6.35 9.62
C PRO A 75 -0.93 -5.84 8.42
N THR A 76 -1.74 -4.78 8.60
CA THR A 76 -2.57 -4.23 7.53
C THR A 76 -2.31 -2.75 7.20
N SER A 77 -1.58 -2.03 8.04
CA SER A 77 -1.41 -0.59 7.89
C SER A 77 0.03 -0.16 7.54
N SER A 78 0.13 0.84 6.65
CA SER A 78 1.42 1.48 6.36
C SER A 78 2.03 2.24 7.55
N SER A 79 1.23 2.56 8.58
CA SER A 79 1.74 3.24 9.77
C SER A 79 2.50 2.31 10.71
N GLU A 80 2.30 1.01 10.61
CA GLU A 80 2.87 0.02 11.51
C GLU A 80 3.87 -0.93 10.83
N ILE A 81 3.85 -1.04 9.48
CA ILE A 81 4.61 -2.08 8.78
C ILE A 81 6.13 -2.00 9.02
N VAL A 82 6.68 -0.80 9.19
CA VAL A 82 8.10 -0.61 9.50
C VAL A 82 8.40 -1.09 10.93
N ALA A 83 7.55 -0.80 11.90
CA ALA A 83 7.72 -1.31 13.27
C ALA A 83 7.64 -2.84 13.29
N TRP A 84 6.70 -3.42 12.56
CA TRP A 84 6.57 -4.86 12.43
C TRP A 84 7.76 -5.51 11.75
N SER A 85 8.28 -4.93 10.67
CA SER A 85 9.44 -5.48 9.95
C SER A 85 10.70 -5.52 10.81
N ARG A 86 10.87 -4.52 11.69
CA ARG A 86 11.98 -4.48 12.65
C ARG A 86 11.84 -5.49 13.79
N ALA A 87 10.61 -5.78 14.21
CA ALA A 87 10.33 -6.68 15.32
C ALA A 87 10.10 -8.14 14.89
N ARG A 88 9.94 -8.43 13.59
CA ARG A 88 9.43 -9.71 13.09
C ARG A 88 10.18 -10.93 13.60
N ASP A 89 11.51 -10.85 13.67
CA ASP A 89 12.33 -12.00 14.02
C ASP A 89 12.39 -12.26 15.55
N ASP A 90 12.13 -11.20 16.35
CA ASP A 90 12.18 -11.26 17.83
C ASP A 90 10.78 -11.29 18.49
N PHE A 91 9.70 -11.23 17.70
CA PHE A 91 8.34 -11.14 18.23
C PHE A 91 7.85 -12.44 18.90
N GLY A 92 8.43 -13.57 18.52
CA GLY A 92 8.06 -14.89 19.07
C GLY A 92 6.89 -15.59 18.36
N LEU A 93 6.21 -14.91 17.42
CA LEU A 93 5.22 -15.47 16.52
C LEU A 93 5.56 -15.08 15.08
N PRO A 94 5.17 -15.86 14.07
CA PRO A 94 5.28 -15.45 12.68
C PRO A 94 4.55 -14.13 12.43
N VAL A 95 5.23 -13.19 11.78
CA VAL A 95 4.68 -11.87 11.38
C VAL A 95 4.70 -11.75 9.86
N LEU A 96 3.56 -11.47 9.24
CA LEU A 96 3.44 -11.33 7.79
C LEU A 96 3.98 -9.96 7.32
N ALA A 97 5.25 -9.72 7.58
CA ALA A 97 5.99 -8.54 7.14
C ALA A 97 7.31 -8.95 6.50
N GLY A 98 7.77 -8.22 5.51
CA GLY A 98 9.09 -8.42 4.89
C GLY A 98 10.25 -8.00 5.81
N PRO A 99 11.51 -8.26 5.41
CA PRO A 99 12.70 -7.81 6.12
C PRO A 99 12.75 -6.30 6.27
N ALA A 100 13.27 -5.80 7.40
CA ALA A 100 13.29 -4.38 7.74
C ALA A 100 13.90 -3.50 6.63
N ALA A 101 15.06 -3.88 6.09
CA ALA A 101 15.73 -3.12 5.04
C ALA A 101 14.87 -2.94 3.78
N GLY A 102 14.20 -4.01 3.32
CA GLY A 102 13.32 -3.96 2.15
C GLY A 102 12.06 -3.16 2.41
N VAL A 103 11.44 -3.33 3.59
CA VAL A 103 10.22 -2.61 3.98
C VAL A 103 10.49 -1.12 4.17
N GLU A 104 11.61 -0.74 4.77
CA GLU A 104 12.03 0.66 4.94
C GLU A 104 12.28 1.32 3.59
N ALA A 105 13.05 0.67 2.71
CA ALA A 105 13.33 1.16 1.37
C ALA A 105 12.06 1.33 0.53
N ALA A 106 11.13 0.38 0.56
CA ALA A 106 9.85 0.49 -0.13
C ALA A 106 8.91 1.54 0.51
N SER A 107 9.11 1.89 1.78
CA SER A 107 8.31 2.91 2.48
C SER A 107 8.82 4.33 2.27
N ASP A 108 10.05 4.50 1.79
CA ASP A 108 10.63 5.78 1.40
C ASP A 108 10.48 5.98 -0.11
N LYS A 109 9.81 7.09 -0.51
CA LYS A 109 9.52 7.34 -1.92
C LYS A 109 10.76 7.61 -2.76
N ALA A 110 11.75 8.27 -2.19
CA ALA A 110 12.99 8.56 -2.91
C ALA A 110 13.80 7.27 -3.11
N GLU A 111 13.93 6.46 -2.05
CA GLU A 111 14.61 5.17 -2.14
C GLU A 111 13.87 4.19 -3.06
N THR A 112 12.53 4.24 -3.12
CA THR A 112 11.72 3.46 -4.07
C THR A 112 12.16 3.66 -5.52
N PHE A 113 12.46 4.89 -5.95
CA PHE A 113 12.90 5.16 -7.32
C PHE A 113 14.37 4.79 -7.54
N ARG A 114 15.25 4.95 -6.53
CA ARG A 114 16.63 4.42 -6.59
C ARG A 114 16.65 2.88 -6.69
N LEU A 115 15.73 2.21 -5.99
CA LEU A 115 15.52 0.76 -6.13
C LEU A 115 15.08 0.39 -7.56
N ALA A 116 14.17 1.16 -8.13
CA ALA A 116 13.70 0.95 -9.50
C ALA A 116 14.83 1.07 -10.52
N ASP A 117 15.73 2.05 -10.37
CA ASP A 117 16.94 2.18 -11.19
C ASP A 117 17.81 0.93 -11.09
N ARG A 118 18.12 0.48 -9.87
CA ARG A 118 18.92 -0.72 -9.63
C ARG A 118 18.29 -1.99 -10.21
N ALA A 119 16.95 -2.08 -10.16
CA ALA A 119 16.19 -3.20 -10.70
C ALA A 119 15.91 -3.09 -12.22
N GLY A 120 16.31 -2.00 -12.87
CA GLY A 120 15.98 -1.72 -14.27
C GLY A 120 14.48 -1.65 -14.53
N VAL A 121 13.72 -1.08 -13.59
CA VAL A 121 12.26 -0.90 -13.70
C VAL A 121 11.95 0.54 -14.12
N PRO A 122 11.21 0.74 -15.22
CA PRO A 122 10.84 2.08 -15.67
C PRO A 122 10.05 2.84 -14.59
N HIS A 123 10.45 4.08 -14.33
CA HIS A 123 9.78 4.96 -13.39
C HIS A 123 9.76 6.41 -13.93
N PRO A 124 8.94 7.34 -13.37
CA PRO A 124 8.97 8.72 -13.76
C PRO A 124 10.34 9.35 -13.44
N ARG A 125 10.82 10.23 -14.32
CA ARG A 125 11.95 11.10 -13.97
C ARG A 125 11.62 11.83 -12.68
N THR A 126 12.58 11.86 -11.76
CA THR A 126 12.38 12.29 -10.38
C THR A 126 13.53 13.19 -9.95
N ILE A 127 13.22 14.32 -9.33
CA ILE A 127 14.20 15.24 -8.72
C ILE A 127 13.76 15.48 -7.28
N GLU A 128 14.68 15.27 -6.33
CA GLU A 128 14.47 15.64 -4.93
C GLU A 128 14.89 17.09 -4.72
N VAL A 129 14.09 17.85 -3.98
CA VAL A 129 14.31 19.28 -3.71
C VAL A 129 13.92 19.61 -2.27
N ASP A 130 14.65 20.54 -1.66
CA ASP A 130 14.44 20.98 -0.27
C ASP A 130 14.46 22.51 -0.12
N ASP A 131 14.47 23.22 -1.25
CA ASP A 131 14.36 24.68 -1.29
C ASP A 131 13.45 25.16 -2.43
N PRO A 132 12.87 26.38 -2.35
CA PRO A 132 11.94 26.90 -3.36
C PRO A 132 12.53 27.10 -4.75
N ASP A 133 13.80 27.49 -4.86
CA ASP A 133 14.43 27.77 -6.15
C ASP A 133 14.72 26.47 -6.89
N ALA A 134 15.25 25.46 -6.19
CA ALA A 134 15.44 24.13 -6.72
C ALA A 134 14.11 23.49 -7.13
N PHE A 135 13.03 23.69 -6.34
CA PHE A 135 11.68 23.25 -6.69
C PHE A 135 11.20 23.90 -7.99
N ALA A 136 11.29 25.22 -8.10
CA ALA A 136 10.88 25.94 -9.32
C ALA A 136 11.69 25.52 -10.55
N ALA A 137 13.01 25.30 -10.37
CA ALA A 137 13.89 24.82 -11.45
C ALA A 137 13.49 23.41 -11.91
N ALA A 138 13.25 22.48 -10.98
CA ALA A 138 12.84 21.11 -11.29
C ALA A 138 11.48 21.06 -12.00
N VAL A 139 10.49 21.87 -11.58
CA VAL A 139 9.19 21.95 -12.24
C VAL A 139 9.34 22.44 -13.69
N ARG A 140 10.19 23.45 -13.95
CA ARG A 140 10.46 23.92 -15.31
C ARG A 140 11.23 22.90 -16.14
N GLU A 141 12.18 22.17 -15.54
CA GLU A 141 12.94 21.09 -16.21
C GLU A 141 12.00 19.99 -16.73
N PHE A 142 10.92 19.69 -16.01
CA PHE A 142 9.91 18.72 -16.47
C PHE A 142 8.90 19.29 -17.47
N GLY A 143 9.08 20.54 -17.88
CA GLY A 143 8.39 21.14 -19.03
C GLY A 143 7.21 22.04 -18.67
N TYR A 144 7.11 22.52 -17.43
CA TYR A 144 6.15 23.57 -17.09
C TYR A 144 6.56 24.90 -17.76
N PRO A 145 5.63 25.67 -18.39
CA PRO A 145 4.15 25.51 -18.31
C PRO A 145 3.52 24.64 -19.41
N GLU A 146 4.26 24.09 -20.37
CA GLU A 146 3.70 23.32 -21.49
C GLU A 146 3.19 21.93 -21.02
N ARG A 147 3.70 21.43 -19.89
CA ARG A 147 3.35 20.13 -19.32
C ARG A 147 2.98 20.26 -17.85
N ARG A 148 2.08 19.40 -17.43
CA ARG A 148 1.79 19.17 -16.02
C ARG A 148 2.96 18.46 -15.35
N VAL A 149 3.17 18.78 -14.08
CA VAL A 149 4.23 18.19 -13.25
C VAL A 149 3.62 17.71 -11.92
N VAL A 150 4.18 16.68 -11.31
CA VAL A 150 3.71 16.15 -10.03
C VAL A 150 4.67 16.55 -8.93
N MET A 151 4.12 16.94 -7.77
CA MET A 151 4.90 17.09 -6.54
C MET A 151 4.35 16.19 -5.43
N LYS A 152 5.25 15.62 -4.63
CA LYS A 152 4.93 14.77 -3.47
C LYS A 152 5.91 15.06 -2.35
N PRO A 153 5.49 15.19 -1.08
CA PRO A 153 6.45 15.16 0.03
C PRO A 153 7.21 13.83 0.04
N THR A 154 8.50 13.86 0.37
CA THR A 154 9.32 12.64 0.48
C THR A 154 8.76 11.68 1.51
N GLN A 155 8.28 12.22 2.64
CA GLN A 155 7.74 11.45 3.76
C GLN A 155 6.26 11.78 4.01
N ALA A 156 5.36 11.23 3.18
CA ALA A 156 3.92 11.35 3.42
C ALA A 156 3.19 10.05 3.05
N LYS A 157 2.13 9.74 3.81
CA LYS A 157 1.29 8.55 3.63
C LYS A 157 -0.09 8.95 3.12
N GLY A 158 -0.72 8.11 2.30
CA GLY A 158 -2.11 8.28 1.87
C GLY A 158 -2.35 9.50 1.00
N SER A 159 -1.49 9.76 0.04
CA SER A 159 -1.58 10.90 -0.92
C SER A 159 -1.58 12.29 -0.28
N ARG A 160 -1.22 12.42 0.99
CA ARG A 160 -1.12 13.74 1.65
C ARG A 160 -0.02 14.56 0.98
N GLY A 161 -0.33 15.82 0.67
CA GLY A 161 0.62 16.74 0.02
C GLY A 161 0.91 16.42 -1.46
N PHE A 162 0.30 15.37 -2.04
CA PHE A 162 0.33 15.17 -3.49
C PHE A 162 -0.39 16.31 -4.19
N ARG A 163 0.25 16.92 -5.18
CA ARG A 163 -0.35 17.95 -6.04
C ARG A 163 0.08 17.75 -7.49
N ILE A 164 -0.77 18.23 -8.37
CA ILE A 164 -0.46 18.36 -9.79
C ILE A 164 -0.21 19.84 -10.06
N ILE A 165 0.98 20.18 -10.51
CA ILE A 165 1.34 21.53 -10.94
C ILE A 165 0.87 21.66 -12.39
N ASP A 166 -0.16 22.46 -12.60
CA ASP A 166 -0.86 22.60 -13.86
C ASP A 166 -1.01 24.11 -14.21
N PRO A 167 -0.47 24.57 -15.34
CA PRO A 167 -0.58 25.99 -15.74
C PRO A 167 -2.02 26.42 -16.00
N THR A 168 -2.91 25.46 -16.28
CA THR A 168 -4.34 25.70 -16.54
C THR A 168 -5.20 25.60 -15.29
N ALA A 169 -4.57 25.41 -14.10
CA ALA A 169 -5.30 25.29 -12.84
C ALA A 169 -6.21 26.50 -12.60
N ASP A 170 -7.49 26.22 -12.45
CA ASP A 170 -8.52 27.20 -12.10
C ASP A 170 -9.06 26.88 -10.70
N ARG A 171 -8.51 27.55 -9.68
CA ARG A 171 -8.90 27.35 -8.27
C ARG A 171 -10.36 27.66 -8.02
N ARG A 172 -10.94 28.64 -8.77
CA ARG A 172 -12.36 28.97 -8.63
C ARG A 172 -13.23 27.84 -9.16
N ARG A 173 -12.92 27.33 -10.35
CA ARG A 173 -13.62 26.19 -10.95
C ARG A 173 -13.49 24.97 -10.06
N TRP A 174 -12.28 24.67 -9.58
CA TRP A 174 -12.05 23.55 -8.67
C TRP A 174 -12.86 23.69 -7.38
N LEU A 175 -12.89 24.89 -6.75
CA LEU A 175 -13.70 25.16 -5.55
C LEU A 175 -15.19 24.89 -5.76
N LEU A 176 -15.71 25.19 -6.95
CA LEU A 176 -17.14 25.08 -7.24
C LEU A 176 -17.56 23.70 -7.75
N GLU A 177 -16.68 22.97 -8.44
CA GLU A 177 -17.02 21.77 -9.21
C GLU A 177 -16.33 20.50 -8.69
N SER A 178 -15.26 20.60 -7.84
CA SER A 178 -14.50 19.44 -7.39
C SER A 178 -15.30 18.53 -6.49
N ARG A 179 -14.97 17.23 -6.58
CA ARG A 179 -15.53 16.22 -5.68
C ARG A 179 -14.58 16.00 -4.50
N PRO A 180 -15.12 15.64 -3.31
CA PRO A 180 -14.27 15.28 -2.18
C PRO A 180 -13.27 14.17 -2.54
N GLY A 181 -11.99 14.41 -2.24
CA GLY A 181 -10.92 13.45 -2.50
C GLY A 181 -10.20 13.60 -3.84
N GLU A 182 -10.63 14.51 -4.71
CA GLU A 182 -9.86 14.89 -5.90
C GLU A 182 -8.63 15.73 -5.50
N ALA A 183 -7.49 15.47 -6.16
CA ALA A 183 -6.29 16.29 -5.97
C ALA A 183 -6.49 17.65 -6.65
N ALA A 184 -6.33 18.73 -5.89
CA ALA A 184 -6.37 20.07 -6.45
C ALA A 184 -5.19 20.29 -7.41
N PRO A 185 -5.43 20.71 -8.65
CA PRO A 185 -4.38 21.25 -9.48
C PRO A 185 -3.99 22.64 -8.96
N GLU A 186 -2.70 22.93 -8.94
CA GLU A 186 -2.16 24.20 -8.46
C GLU A 186 -1.26 24.81 -9.54
N ARG A 187 -1.16 26.14 -9.58
CA ARG A 187 -0.13 26.80 -10.38
C ARG A 187 1.19 26.83 -9.64
N LEU A 188 2.29 26.84 -10.37
CA LEU A 188 3.61 26.92 -9.76
C LEU A 188 3.76 28.12 -8.83
N GLU A 189 3.27 29.28 -9.27
CA GLU A 189 3.36 30.55 -8.54
C GLU A 189 2.61 30.49 -7.20
N ASP A 190 1.41 29.89 -7.19
CA ASP A 190 0.59 29.71 -5.99
C ASP A 190 1.26 28.80 -4.98
N VAL A 191 1.89 27.70 -5.47
CA VAL A 191 2.63 26.76 -4.61
C VAL A 191 3.87 27.42 -4.02
N LEU A 192 4.64 28.18 -4.80
CA LEU A 192 5.82 28.89 -4.32
C LEU A 192 5.46 29.95 -3.26
N GLU A 193 4.36 30.69 -3.45
CA GLU A 193 3.87 31.64 -2.47
C GLU A 193 3.53 30.95 -1.13
N LEU A 194 2.82 29.83 -1.19
CA LEU A 194 2.41 29.10 0.03
C LEU A 194 3.61 28.46 0.75
N LEU A 195 4.51 27.83 0.02
CA LEU A 195 5.67 27.16 0.60
C LEU A 195 6.76 28.13 1.07
N GLY A 196 6.80 29.35 0.50
CA GLY A 196 7.70 30.42 0.95
C GLY A 196 7.34 31.04 2.30
N GLN A 197 6.18 30.72 2.88
CA GLN A 197 5.74 31.27 4.18
C GLN A 197 6.32 30.56 5.40
N GLY A 198 7.25 29.62 5.24
CA GLY A 198 7.83 28.86 6.35
C GLY A 198 9.05 28.05 5.93
N SER A 199 9.39 27.04 6.74
CA SER A 199 10.43 26.08 6.33
C SER A 199 9.97 25.26 5.14
N PHE A 200 10.80 25.16 4.09
CA PHE A 200 10.50 24.36 2.91
C PHE A 200 10.76 22.89 3.23
N PRO A 201 9.76 22.01 3.19
CA PRO A 201 9.97 20.58 3.40
C PRO A 201 10.58 19.94 2.15
N ALA A 202 11.22 18.77 2.31
CA ALA A 202 11.73 18.01 1.18
C ALA A 202 10.59 17.44 0.33
N TYR A 203 10.64 17.69 -0.96
CA TYR A 203 9.71 17.22 -1.99
C TYR A 203 10.39 16.37 -3.05
N ILE A 204 9.58 15.52 -3.67
CA ILE A 204 9.88 14.89 -4.94
C ILE A 204 9.07 15.62 -6.02
N VAL A 205 9.77 16.13 -7.03
CA VAL A 205 9.19 16.62 -8.27
C VAL A 205 9.33 15.55 -9.34
N GLN A 206 8.25 15.26 -10.05
CA GLN A 206 8.20 14.18 -11.05
C GLN A 206 7.48 14.62 -12.33
N GLU A 207 7.87 14.01 -13.43
CA GLU A 207 7.07 14.11 -14.65
C GLU A 207 5.64 13.59 -14.43
N PHE A 208 4.67 14.25 -15.03
CA PHE A 208 3.29 13.76 -15.00
C PHE A 208 3.15 12.52 -15.89
N LEU A 209 2.58 11.47 -15.37
CA LEU A 209 2.32 10.24 -16.13
C LEU A 209 0.88 10.21 -16.63
N ASP A 210 0.71 9.97 -17.91
CA ASP A 210 -0.57 9.62 -18.52
C ASP A 210 -0.75 8.09 -18.59
N GLY A 211 -1.99 7.67 -18.86
CA GLY A 211 -2.31 6.24 -19.03
C GLY A 211 -3.05 5.63 -17.83
N PRO A 212 -3.39 4.35 -17.96
CA PRO A 212 -4.13 3.63 -16.94
C PRO A 212 -3.27 3.39 -15.70
N GLU A 213 -3.93 3.34 -14.54
CA GLU A 213 -3.32 2.87 -13.30
C GLU A 213 -3.59 1.39 -13.11
N GLU A 214 -2.53 0.64 -12.85
CA GLU A 214 -2.57 -0.79 -12.63
C GLU A 214 -1.81 -1.14 -11.35
N THR A 215 -2.15 -2.27 -10.75
CA THR A 215 -1.46 -2.77 -9.55
C THR A 215 -1.18 -4.25 -9.72
N VAL A 216 0.06 -4.63 -9.46
CA VAL A 216 0.44 -6.03 -9.24
C VAL A 216 0.41 -6.26 -7.73
N ASP A 217 -0.58 -6.99 -7.24
CA ASP A 217 -0.60 -7.53 -5.87
C ASP A 217 0.01 -8.93 -5.91
N ALA A 218 0.96 -9.22 -5.03
CA ALA A 218 1.66 -10.51 -5.05
C ALA A 218 1.84 -11.09 -3.64
N ILE A 219 1.92 -12.42 -3.59
CA ILE A 219 2.49 -13.15 -2.45
C ILE A 219 3.91 -13.52 -2.81
N CYS A 220 4.85 -13.18 -1.93
CA CYS A 220 6.28 -13.37 -2.09
C CYS A 220 6.87 -14.20 -0.95
N LEU A 221 8.04 -14.79 -1.18
CA LEU A 221 8.82 -15.46 -0.15
C LEU A 221 10.30 -15.40 -0.51
N GLY A 222 11.14 -14.85 0.39
CA GLY A 222 12.57 -14.73 0.19
C GLY A 222 12.97 -13.92 -1.06
N GLY A 223 12.16 -12.94 -1.46
CA GLY A 223 12.32 -12.17 -2.68
C GLY A 223 11.68 -12.77 -3.93
N GLU A 224 11.33 -14.05 -3.91
CA GLU A 224 10.61 -14.66 -5.04
C GLU A 224 9.13 -14.29 -5.03
N MET A 225 8.61 -13.85 -6.18
CA MET A 225 7.19 -13.57 -6.39
C MET A 225 6.45 -14.86 -6.79
N LEU A 226 5.73 -15.47 -5.85
CA LEU A 226 5.08 -16.77 -6.01
C LEU A 226 3.73 -16.67 -6.74
N LEU A 227 2.89 -15.71 -6.35
CA LEU A 227 1.54 -15.56 -6.90
C LEU A 227 1.23 -14.09 -7.17
N PRO A 228 1.49 -13.59 -8.40
CA PRO A 228 1.05 -12.26 -8.83
C PRO A 228 -0.41 -12.27 -9.25
N MET A 229 -1.09 -11.16 -9.00
CA MET A 229 -2.43 -10.84 -9.49
C MET A 229 -2.48 -9.38 -9.90
N THR A 230 -2.51 -9.13 -11.20
CA THR A 230 -2.55 -7.76 -11.73
C THR A 230 -3.99 -7.31 -11.94
N ARG A 231 -4.27 -6.05 -11.63
CA ARG A 231 -5.60 -5.47 -11.77
C ARG A 231 -5.56 -3.99 -12.15
N THR A 232 -6.66 -3.51 -12.72
CA THR A 232 -6.90 -2.08 -12.93
C THR A 232 -7.18 -1.34 -11.61
N ARG A 233 -7.17 -0.01 -11.68
CA ARG A 233 -7.63 0.92 -10.63
C ARG A 233 -8.58 1.93 -11.27
N GLU A 234 -9.80 1.50 -11.60
CA GLU A 234 -10.73 2.29 -12.43
C GLU A 234 -11.45 3.38 -11.63
N ALA A 235 -11.85 3.09 -10.40
CA ALA A 235 -12.46 4.06 -9.50
C ALA A 235 -11.72 4.07 -8.16
N LEU A 236 -11.33 5.27 -7.71
CA LEU A 236 -10.59 5.45 -6.46
C LEU A 236 -11.44 6.18 -5.42
N ARG A 237 -11.39 5.70 -4.16
CA ARG A 237 -11.93 6.42 -3.02
C ARG A 237 -10.96 6.29 -1.85
N ALA A 238 -10.49 7.42 -1.35
CA ALA A 238 -9.48 7.48 -0.29
C ALA A 238 -8.24 6.58 -0.56
N GLY A 239 -7.76 6.54 -1.81
CA GLY A 239 -6.64 5.70 -2.25
C GLY A 239 -6.97 4.23 -2.48
N LEU A 240 -8.21 3.79 -2.22
CA LEU A 240 -8.65 2.42 -2.46
C LEU A 240 -9.24 2.27 -3.86
N ALA A 241 -8.86 1.21 -4.57
CA ALA A 241 -9.54 0.83 -5.80
C ALA A 241 -10.93 0.26 -5.46
N MET A 242 -11.97 0.97 -5.90
CA MET A 242 -13.37 0.59 -5.68
C MET A 242 -13.90 -0.29 -6.80
N ASP A 243 -13.39 -0.12 -8.01
CA ASP A 243 -13.73 -0.88 -9.20
C ASP A 243 -12.42 -1.34 -9.86
N PHE A 244 -12.32 -2.60 -10.20
CA PHE A 244 -11.12 -3.18 -10.78
C PHE A 244 -11.42 -4.45 -11.57
N THR A 245 -10.60 -4.71 -12.58
CA THR A 245 -10.63 -5.90 -13.43
C THR A 245 -9.28 -6.59 -13.37
N LEU A 246 -9.27 -7.92 -13.24
CA LEU A 246 -8.03 -8.71 -13.28
C LEU A 246 -7.49 -8.75 -14.71
N LEU A 247 -6.19 -8.48 -14.83
CA LEU A 247 -5.49 -8.34 -16.10
C LEU A 247 -4.35 -9.36 -16.22
N ASP A 248 -4.02 -9.71 -17.45
CA ASP A 248 -2.74 -10.32 -17.80
C ASP A 248 -1.75 -9.21 -18.19
N ARG A 249 -0.68 -9.04 -17.41
CA ARG A 249 0.33 -8.00 -17.59
C ARG A 249 1.74 -8.55 -17.32
N PRO A 250 2.25 -9.38 -18.22
CA PRO A 250 3.52 -10.07 -17.99
C PRO A 250 4.70 -9.11 -17.81
N GLN A 251 4.66 -7.92 -18.40
CA GLN A 251 5.72 -6.92 -18.26
C GLN A 251 5.74 -6.29 -16.86
N GLU A 252 4.59 -5.83 -16.36
CA GLU A 252 4.45 -5.26 -15.02
C GLU A 252 4.72 -6.32 -13.94
N GLU A 253 4.33 -7.57 -14.18
CA GLU A 253 4.67 -8.70 -13.31
C GLU A 253 6.18 -8.97 -13.30
N ALA A 254 6.86 -8.95 -14.46
CA ALA A 254 8.30 -9.11 -14.52
C ALA A 254 9.05 -7.94 -13.83
N HIS A 255 8.55 -6.71 -13.95
CA HIS A 255 9.08 -5.57 -13.22
C HIS A 255 8.90 -5.73 -11.70
N SER A 256 7.72 -6.18 -11.27
CA SER A 256 7.41 -6.43 -9.86
C SER A 256 8.25 -7.57 -9.28
N ALA A 257 8.55 -8.61 -10.06
CA ALA A 257 9.41 -9.71 -9.64
C ALA A 257 10.85 -9.23 -9.34
N ARG A 258 11.43 -8.39 -10.21
CA ARG A 258 12.75 -7.78 -9.96
C ARG A 258 12.77 -6.89 -8.72
N LEU A 259 11.71 -6.12 -8.48
CA LEU A 259 11.57 -5.32 -7.25
C LEU A 259 11.43 -6.22 -6.02
N SER A 260 10.65 -7.30 -6.11
CA SER A 260 10.53 -8.30 -5.04
C SER A 260 11.88 -8.89 -4.64
N GLU A 261 12.70 -9.26 -5.63
CA GLU A 261 14.05 -9.80 -5.41
C GLU A 261 14.97 -8.79 -4.69
N VAL A 262 15.04 -7.55 -5.19
CA VAL A 262 15.89 -6.51 -4.59
C VAL A 262 15.45 -6.14 -3.17
N LEU A 263 14.15 -6.21 -2.88
CA LEU A 263 13.57 -5.95 -1.56
C LEU A 263 13.66 -7.16 -0.63
N ALA A 264 14.06 -8.33 -1.12
CA ALA A 264 13.91 -9.62 -0.43
C ALA A 264 12.48 -9.78 0.14
N ALA A 265 11.46 -9.44 -0.68
CA ALA A 265 10.10 -9.32 -0.21
C ALA A 265 9.54 -10.64 0.33
N ASP A 266 8.84 -10.56 1.47
CA ASP A 266 8.09 -11.66 2.05
C ASP A 266 6.60 -11.32 2.15
N TYR A 267 5.78 -12.33 2.00
CA TYR A 267 4.31 -12.32 2.10
C TYR A 267 3.64 -11.38 1.10
N PHE A 268 3.47 -10.12 1.39
CA PHE A 268 2.71 -9.22 0.54
C PHE A 268 3.54 -8.09 -0.05
N LEU A 269 3.47 -7.97 -1.37
CA LEU A 269 4.00 -6.87 -2.13
C LEU A 269 2.91 -6.34 -3.06
N SER A 270 2.71 -5.02 -3.08
CA SER A 270 1.78 -4.36 -3.99
C SER A 270 2.53 -3.27 -4.74
N VAL A 271 2.70 -3.45 -6.05
CA VAL A 271 3.45 -2.53 -6.93
C VAL A 271 2.46 -1.81 -7.84
N GLN A 272 2.46 -0.48 -7.82
CA GLN A 272 1.56 0.33 -8.62
C GLN A 272 2.30 0.93 -9.82
N PHE A 273 1.66 0.82 -10.97
CA PHE A 273 2.14 1.36 -12.25
C PHE A 273 1.14 2.35 -12.83
N LYS A 274 1.63 3.30 -13.62
CA LYS A 274 0.83 4.16 -14.48
C LYS A 274 1.52 4.32 -15.83
N GLY A 275 0.81 3.94 -16.90
CA GLY A 275 1.40 3.93 -18.24
C GLY A 275 2.69 3.09 -18.32
N GLY A 276 2.76 1.97 -17.61
CA GLY A 276 3.93 1.07 -17.56
C GLY A 276 5.10 1.54 -16.69
N LYS A 277 5.01 2.71 -16.02
CA LYS A 277 6.04 3.23 -15.12
C LYS A 277 5.65 3.05 -13.66
N LEU A 278 6.62 2.69 -12.82
CA LEU A 278 6.45 2.52 -11.38
C LEU A 278 5.98 3.83 -10.72
N MET A 279 4.95 3.75 -9.89
CA MET A 279 4.45 4.87 -9.09
C MET A 279 4.74 4.73 -7.60
N GLU A 280 4.53 3.53 -7.06
CA GLU A 280 4.59 3.27 -5.62
C GLU A 280 4.77 1.78 -5.36
N ILE A 281 5.47 1.46 -4.26
CA ILE A 281 5.58 0.11 -3.70
C ILE A 281 4.94 0.12 -2.31
N ASN A 282 4.10 -0.87 -2.04
CA ASN A 282 3.51 -1.10 -0.71
C ASN A 282 3.95 -2.49 -0.23
N PRO A 283 4.88 -2.61 0.74
CA PRO A 283 5.40 -3.89 1.23
C PRO A 283 4.45 -4.50 2.29
N ARG A 284 3.18 -4.61 1.98
CA ARG A 284 2.11 -5.12 2.84
C ARG A 284 0.88 -5.47 2.04
N VAL A 285 -0.08 -6.13 2.70
CA VAL A 285 -1.40 -6.30 2.11
C VAL A 285 -2.00 -4.95 1.73
N SER A 286 -2.44 -4.83 0.49
CA SER A 286 -3.17 -3.69 -0.05
C SER A 286 -4.65 -4.03 -0.22
N THR A 287 -5.33 -3.45 -1.18
CA THR A 287 -6.67 -3.84 -1.57
C THR A 287 -6.63 -5.09 -2.45
N ILE A 288 -6.41 -6.23 -1.82
CA ILE A 288 -6.26 -7.51 -2.53
C ILE A 288 -7.56 -7.92 -3.23
N VAL A 289 -7.40 -8.62 -4.34
CA VAL A 289 -8.49 -9.31 -5.01
C VAL A 289 -8.75 -10.65 -4.33
N TYR A 290 -10.00 -10.89 -4.02
CA TYR A 290 -10.47 -12.18 -3.49
C TYR A 290 -11.34 -12.82 -4.56
N THR A 291 -11.03 -14.04 -4.92
CA THR A 291 -11.85 -14.83 -5.84
C THR A 291 -12.30 -16.10 -5.14
N PRO A 292 -13.33 -16.78 -5.61
CA PRO A 292 -13.72 -18.08 -5.06
C PRO A 292 -12.60 -19.13 -5.15
N GLU A 293 -11.72 -18.97 -6.13
CA GLU A 293 -10.63 -19.92 -6.42
C GLU A 293 -9.34 -19.63 -5.64
N ILE A 294 -9.15 -18.36 -5.25
CA ILE A 294 -7.90 -17.88 -4.65
C ILE A 294 -8.20 -16.99 -3.44
N ASN A 295 -7.70 -17.40 -2.28
CA ASN A 295 -7.78 -16.64 -1.02
C ASN A 295 -6.36 -16.22 -0.57
N PRO A 296 -5.83 -15.08 -1.06
CA PRO A 296 -4.46 -14.68 -0.78
C PRO A 296 -4.13 -14.55 0.71
N PRO A 297 -5.01 -14.01 1.59
CA PRO A 297 -4.72 -13.96 3.02
C PRO A 297 -4.51 -15.34 3.66
N ALA A 298 -5.37 -16.29 3.35
CA ALA A 298 -5.24 -17.64 3.90
C ALA A 298 -3.97 -18.36 3.39
N LEU A 299 -3.62 -18.17 2.12
CA LEU A 299 -2.39 -18.69 1.54
C LEU A 299 -1.14 -18.09 2.21
N ALA A 300 -1.12 -16.79 2.47
CA ALA A 300 0.00 -16.14 3.16
C ALA A 300 0.11 -16.57 4.62
N VAL A 301 -1.01 -16.74 5.32
CA VAL A 301 -1.04 -17.32 6.68
C VAL A 301 -0.50 -18.77 6.66
N GLY A 302 -0.92 -19.56 5.68
CA GLY A 302 -0.42 -20.92 5.50
C GLY A 302 1.09 -20.97 5.25
N LEU A 303 1.65 -20.07 4.43
CA LEU A 303 3.09 -19.93 4.23
C LEU A 303 3.81 -19.62 5.56
N ALA A 304 3.31 -18.64 6.31
CA ALA A 304 3.91 -18.21 7.58
C ALA A 304 3.91 -19.32 8.63
N LEU A 305 2.91 -20.20 8.62
CA LEU A 305 2.77 -21.33 9.52
C LEU A 305 3.37 -22.64 8.97
N GLY A 306 3.96 -22.62 7.77
CA GLY A 306 4.51 -23.81 7.13
C GLY A 306 3.47 -24.86 6.69
N THR A 307 2.19 -24.48 6.57
CA THR A 307 1.09 -25.38 6.17
C THR A 307 0.72 -25.25 4.69
N THR A 308 1.24 -24.26 3.99
CA THR A 308 1.10 -24.06 2.54
C THR A 308 2.49 -24.14 1.90
N ASP A 309 2.64 -24.98 0.89
CA ASP A 309 3.87 -25.12 0.14
C ASP A 309 4.00 -23.96 -0.87
N PRO A 310 5.16 -23.29 -1.00
CA PRO A 310 5.40 -22.31 -2.07
C PRO A 310 5.04 -22.78 -3.48
N ASP A 311 5.27 -24.05 -3.79
CA ASP A 311 4.89 -24.66 -5.08
C ASP A 311 3.37 -24.71 -5.30
N GLU A 312 2.58 -24.75 -4.25
CA GLU A 312 1.13 -24.62 -4.36
C GLU A 312 0.74 -23.25 -4.92
N LEU A 313 1.36 -22.17 -4.43
CA LEU A 313 1.08 -20.83 -4.94
C LEU A 313 1.47 -20.69 -6.41
N ARG A 314 2.63 -21.22 -6.81
CA ARG A 314 3.05 -21.22 -8.23
C ARG A 314 2.03 -21.94 -9.12
N ARG A 315 1.48 -23.07 -8.66
CA ARG A 315 0.42 -23.83 -9.37
C ARG A 315 -0.91 -23.08 -9.46
N LEU A 316 -1.17 -22.10 -8.56
CA LEU A 316 -2.37 -21.27 -8.62
C LEU A 316 -2.29 -20.16 -9.67
N ARG A 317 -1.10 -19.73 -10.09
CA ARG A 317 -0.92 -18.63 -11.05
C ARG A 317 -1.77 -18.77 -12.34
N PRO A 318 -1.83 -19.92 -13.02
CA PRO A 318 -2.68 -20.11 -14.20
C PRO A 318 -4.18 -20.07 -13.89
N ARG A 319 -4.57 -20.14 -12.63
CA ARG A 319 -5.98 -20.12 -12.17
C ARG A 319 -6.47 -18.71 -11.81
N VAL A 320 -5.62 -17.69 -11.91
CA VAL A 320 -6.04 -16.30 -11.74
C VAL A 320 -7.08 -15.96 -12.80
N PRO A 321 -8.30 -15.58 -12.42
CA PRO A 321 -9.41 -15.45 -13.38
C PRO A 321 -9.33 -14.11 -14.12
N ILE A 322 -8.46 -14.04 -15.13
CA ILE A 322 -8.27 -12.86 -15.97
C ILE A 322 -9.60 -12.41 -16.59
N GLY A 323 -9.82 -11.09 -16.65
CA GLY A 323 -11.06 -10.47 -17.10
C GLY A 323 -12.18 -10.40 -16.05
N ARG A 324 -12.01 -11.03 -14.89
CA ARG A 324 -12.99 -10.91 -13.80
C ARG A 324 -12.96 -9.50 -13.23
N ARG A 325 -14.13 -8.86 -13.19
CA ARG A 325 -14.35 -7.55 -12.58
C ARG A 325 -14.95 -7.68 -11.18
N ALA A 326 -14.54 -6.82 -10.27
CA ALA A 326 -15.11 -6.73 -8.94
C ALA A 326 -15.28 -5.27 -8.51
N ILE A 327 -16.35 -5.03 -7.76
CA ILE A 327 -16.68 -3.71 -7.20
C ILE A 327 -16.71 -3.84 -5.68
N ARG A 328 -16.09 -2.90 -4.98
CA ARG A 328 -16.18 -2.76 -3.53
C ARG A 328 -17.40 -1.94 -3.16
N TYR A 329 -18.04 -2.31 -2.08
CA TYR A 329 -19.15 -1.58 -1.50
C TYR A 329 -18.87 -1.27 -0.02
N PHE A 330 -19.60 -0.33 0.53
CA PHE A 330 -19.58 -0.02 1.96
C PHE A 330 -20.64 -0.80 2.68
N ASP A 331 -20.32 -1.22 3.90
CA ASP A 331 -21.21 -1.90 4.82
C ASP A 331 -21.10 -1.23 6.19
N GLN A 332 -22.00 -1.55 7.10
CA GLN A 332 -22.03 -1.00 8.45
C GLN A 332 -21.99 -2.10 9.50
N VAL A 333 -21.45 -1.77 10.67
CA VAL A 333 -21.56 -2.58 11.88
C VAL A 333 -22.20 -1.75 12.98
N GLU A 334 -23.00 -2.39 13.84
CA GLU A 334 -23.70 -1.72 14.92
C GLU A 334 -22.93 -1.86 16.25
N PHE A 335 -22.98 -0.81 17.03
CA PHE A 335 -22.49 -0.77 18.41
C PHE A 335 -23.68 -0.62 19.33
N ALA A 336 -23.82 -1.53 20.29
CA ALA A 336 -24.82 -1.44 21.34
C ALA A 336 -24.46 -0.34 22.34
#